data_0afba73bcc912c176b3528c90de0fd91
#
_entry.id   0afba73bcc912c176b3528c90de0fd91
#
_cell.length_a   1.000
_cell.length_b   1.000
_cell.length_c   1.000
_cell.angle_alpha   90.00
_cell.angle_beta   90.00
_cell.angle_gamma   90.00
#
_symmetry.space_group_name_H-M   'P 1'
#
loop_
_entity.id
_entity.type
_entity.pdbx_description
1 polymer ?
#
loop_
_entity_poly.entity_id
_entity_poly.type
_entity_poly.pdbx_seq_one_letter_code
_entity_poly.pdbx_strand_id
1 'polypeptide(L)'
;MGGEWVSGSSSIDVINPATGGVLTKVSNATIADCLTAVSAADRAFESWSKTAPRVRGEILRRAYELMIAEHEALSQLITLEMGKVITDARAEVTYAAEFFRWFSEEAVRIDGDYRRAPSGNNWLLVSRQPVGVALLATPWNFPAAMATRKIGPA
;
A
#
# COMPACT_ATOMS: atom_id res chain seq x y z
N MET A 1 -0.24 -11.97 8.79
CA MET A 1 -1.50 -11.29 9.18
C MET A 1 -1.30 -10.74 10.58
N GLY A 2 -1.77 -9.54 10.87
CA GLY A 2 -1.56 -8.92 12.19
C GLY A 2 -0.09 -8.75 12.59
N GLY A 3 0.82 -8.52 11.64
CA GLY A 3 2.27 -8.42 11.87
C GLY A 3 3.03 -9.74 11.75
N GLU A 4 2.31 -10.88 11.64
CA GLU A 4 2.93 -12.21 11.55
C GLU A 4 2.91 -12.75 10.12
N TRP A 5 3.99 -13.45 9.74
CA TRP A 5 4.04 -14.22 8.51
C TRP A 5 3.21 -15.51 8.66
N VAL A 6 2.36 -15.77 7.68
CA VAL A 6 1.47 -16.95 7.66
C VAL A 6 1.73 -17.75 6.40
N SER A 7 1.93 -19.05 6.55
CA SER A 7 2.02 -19.99 5.43
C SER A 7 0.62 -20.50 5.09
N GLY A 8 0.28 -20.47 3.79
CA GLY A 8 -0.96 -21.05 3.30
C GLY A 8 -0.93 -22.58 3.27
N SER A 9 -2.09 -23.22 3.16
CA SER A 9 -2.24 -24.67 3.02
C SER A 9 -1.80 -25.19 1.63
N SER A 10 -1.69 -24.32 0.65
CA SER A 10 -1.21 -24.58 -0.72
C SER A 10 -0.33 -23.45 -1.22
N SER A 11 0.32 -23.66 -2.35
CA SER A 11 1.18 -22.66 -3.00
C SER A 11 0.89 -22.51 -4.48
N ILE A 12 1.24 -21.36 -5.03
CA ILE A 12 1.18 -21.04 -6.46
C ILE A 12 2.59 -20.85 -6.97
N ASP A 13 2.91 -21.42 -8.12
CA ASP A 13 4.19 -21.20 -8.80
C ASP A 13 4.23 -19.80 -9.40
N VAL A 14 5.32 -19.08 -9.14
CA VAL A 14 5.65 -17.83 -9.82
C VAL A 14 6.53 -18.18 -11.01
N ILE A 15 6.04 -17.91 -12.22
CA ILE A 15 6.68 -18.31 -13.47
C ILE A 15 7.40 -17.11 -14.09
N ASN A 16 8.64 -17.30 -14.52
CA ASN A 16 9.33 -16.34 -15.38
C ASN A 16 8.73 -16.42 -16.80
N PRO A 17 8.07 -15.38 -17.29
CA PRO A 17 7.41 -15.42 -18.61
C PRO A 17 8.39 -15.50 -19.78
N ALA A 18 9.65 -15.11 -19.59
CA ALA A 18 10.66 -15.17 -20.63
C ALA A 18 11.21 -16.60 -20.86
N THR A 19 11.21 -17.44 -19.80
CA THR A 19 11.81 -18.78 -19.87
C THR A 19 10.80 -19.91 -19.66
N GLY A 20 9.62 -19.61 -19.10
CA GLY A 20 8.64 -20.60 -18.66
C GLY A 20 9.05 -21.36 -17.37
N GLY A 21 10.20 -21.03 -16.80
CA GLY A 21 10.71 -21.68 -15.58
C GLY A 21 10.07 -21.12 -14.30
N VAL A 22 9.96 -21.98 -13.28
CA VAL A 22 9.48 -21.59 -11.97
C VAL A 22 10.58 -20.80 -11.25
N LEU A 23 10.27 -19.57 -10.81
CA LEU A 23 11.16 -18.73 -10.01
C LEU A 23 11.08 -19.08 -8.51
N THR A 24 9.88 -19.16 -8.01
CA THR A 24 9.59 -19.44 -6.60
C THR A 24 8.14 -19.89 -6.43
N LYS A 25 7.76 -20.18 -5.19
CA LYS A 25 6.37 -20.46 -4.81
C LYS A 25 5.90 -19.46 -3.78
N VAL A 26 4.67 -18.98 -3.93
CA VAL A 26 4.01 -18.13 -2.95
C VAL A 26 2.80 -18.85 -2.34
N SER A 27 2.51 -18.54 -1.09
CA SER A 27 1.35 -19.11 -0.39
C SER A 27 0.05 -18.69 -1.08
N ASN A 28 -0.83 -19.66 -1.28
CA ASN A 28 -2.20 -19.43 -1.78
C ASN A 28 -3.13 -19.26 -0.58
N ALA A 29 -3.70 -18.07 -0.42
CA ALA A 29 -4.62 -17.78 0.67
C ALA A 29 -6.01 -18.40 0.42
N THR A 30 -6.60 -18.95 1.47
CA THR A 30 -7.98 -19.42 1.47
C THR A 30 -8.96 -18.29 1.82
N ILE A 31 -10.26 -18.54 1.63
CA ILE A 31 -11.31 -17.60 2.09
C ILE A 31 -11.21 -17.36 3.60
N ALA A 32 -10.91 -18.42 4.38
CA ALA A 32 -10.72 -18.30 5.82
C ALA A 32 -9.54 -17.40 6.20
N ASP A 33 -8.43 -17.47 5.45
CA ASP A 33 -7.28 -16.58 5.63
C ASP A 33 -7.66 -15.13 5.32
N CYS A 34 -8.43 -14.90 4.26
CA CYS A 34 -8.93 -13.57 3.92
C CYS A 34 -9.82 -12.98 5.03
N LEU A 35 -10.74 -13.75 5.58
CA LEU A 35 -11.59 -13.33 6.69
C LEU A 35 -10.78 -13.05 7.95
N THR A 36 -9.75 -13.85 8.21
CA THR A 36 -8.81 -13.62 9.32
C THR A 36 -8.02 -12.32 9.12
N ALA A 37 -7.58 -12.02 7.89
CA ALA A 37 -6.89 -10.78 7.56
C ALA A 37 -7.78 -9.54 7.77
N VAL A 38 -9.05 -9.61 7.33
CA VAL A 38 -10.04 -8.54 7.57
C VAL A 38 -10.25 -8.32 9.07
N SER A 39 -10.44 -9.40 9.84
CA SER A 39 -10.60 -9.31 11.29
C SER A 39 -9.36 -8.74 11.99
N ALA A 40 -8.15 -9.03 11.49
CA ALA A 40 -6.91 -8.45 12.02
C ALA A 40 -6.83 -6.95 11.72
N ALA A 41 -7.22 -6.52 10.52
CA ALA A 41 -7.27 -5.12 10.13
C ALA A 41 -8.30 -4.34 10.94
N ASP A 42 -9.47 -4.92 11.19
CA ASP A 42 -10.52 -4.30 12.00
C ASP A 42 -10.07 -4.08 13.44
N ARG A 43 -9.44 -5.07 14.07
CA ARG A 43 -8.83 -4.87 15.41
C ARG A 43 -7.74 -3.81 15.43
N ALA A 44 -6.90 -3.76 14.39
CA ALA A 44 -5.83 -2.75 14.30
C ALA A 44 -6.40 -1.33 14.10
N PHE A 45 -7.57 -1.20 13.48
CA PHE A 45 -8.20 0.08 13.20
C PHE A 45 -8.47 0.89 14.48
N GLU A 46 -8.77 0.26 15.59
CA GLU A 46 -9.03 0.95 16.86
C GLU A 46 -7.85 1.84 17.30
N SER A 47 -6.64 1.34 17.20
CA SER A 47 -5.43 2.11 17.54
C SER A 47 -4.92 2.94 16.37
N TRP A 48 -4.95 2.38 15.15
CA TRP A 48 -4.44 3.05 13.96
C TRP A 48 -5.22 4.34 13.64
N SER A 49 -6.53 4.33 13.75
CA SER A 49 -7.39 5.50 13.53
C SER A 49 -7.07 6.68 14.45
N LYS A 50 -6.47 6.41 15.61
CA LYS A 50 -6.05 7.43 16.60
C LYS A 50 -4.57 7.78 16.50
N THR A 51 -3.82 7.11 15.61
CA THR A 51 -2.38 7.36 15.43
C THR A 51 -2.14 8.77 14.91
N ALA A 52 -1.22 9.49 15.55
CA ALA A 52 -0.92 10.86 15.18
C ALA A 52 -0.48 10.96 13.70
N PRO A 53 -0.93 11.98 12.95
CA PRO A 53 -0.60 12.15 11.53
C PRO A 53 0.89 12.09 11.23
N ARG A 54 1.73 12.70 12.08
CA ARG A 54 3.19 12.66 11.94
C ARG A 54 3.74 11.23 11.99
N VAL A 55 3.24 10.41 12.90
CA VAL A 55 3.69 9.01 13.04
C VAL A 55 3.34 8.20 11.79
N ARG A 56 2.13 8.38 11.24
CA ARG A 56 1.73 7.74 9.98
C ARG A 56 2.61 8.19 8.82
N GLY A 57 2.91 9.49 8.73
CA GLY A 57 3.82 10.04 7.73
C GLY A 57 5.22 9.44 7.82
N GLU A 58 5.78 9.30 9.03
CA GLU A 58 7.10 8.70 9.23
C GLU A 58 7.16 7.23 8.81
N ILE A 59 6.08 6.46 8.99
CA ILE A 59 6.00 5.08 8.49
C ILE A 59 6.08 5.05 6.96
N LEU A 60 5.33 5.90 6.27
CA LEU A 60 5.38 6.00 4.81
C LEU A 60 6.75 6.50 4.32
N ARG A 61 7.33 7.49 4.99
CA ARG A 61 8.68 7.96 4.67
C ARG A 61 9.71 6.82 4.78
N ARG A 62 9.63 6.04 5.84
CA ARG A 62 10.52 4.87 6.00
C ARG A 62 10.32 3.82 4.90
N ALA A 63 9.06 3.57 4.50
CA ALA A 63 8.76 2.68 3.37
C ALA A 63 9.38 3.19 2.06
N TYR A 64 9.29 4.50 1.78
CA TYR A 64 9.97 5.13 0.65
C TYR A 64 11.48 4.87 0.68
N GLU A 65 12.14 5.16 1.81
CA GLU A 65 13.59 4.99 1.96
C GLU A 65 14.05 3.55 1.71
N LEU A 66 13.27 2.57 2.22
CA LEU A 66 13.55 1.16 2.00
C LEU A 66 13.38 0.76 0.52
N MET A 67 12.35 1.26 -0.16
CA MET A 67 12.17 1.00 -1.59
C MET A 67 13.31 1.58 -2.43
N ILE A 68 13.81 2.76 -2.08
CA ILE A 68 14.96 3.36 -2.77
C ILE A 68 16.26 2.59 -2.48
N ALA A 69 16.45 2.14 -1.26
CA ALA A 69 17.61 1.32 -0.89
C ALA A 69 17.65 -0.02 -1.63
N GLU A 70 16.47 -0.63 -1.83
CA GLU A 70 16.30 -1.92 -2.53
C GLU A 70 15.93 -1.76 -4.02
N HIS A 71 16.12 -0.58 -4.60
CA HIS A 71 15.65 -0.21 -5.94
C HIS A 71 16.03 -1.23 -7.02
N GLU A 72 17.30 -1.61 -7.08
CA GLU A 72 17.76 -2.54 -8.11
C GLU A 72 17.22 -3.96 -7.90
N ALA A 73 17.18 -4.45 -6.68
CA ALA A 73 16.63 -5.77 -6.36
C ALA A 73 15.14 -5.86 -6.71
N LEU A 74 14.35 -4.83 -6.37
CA LEU A 74 12.94 -4.73 -6.72
C LEU A 74 12.74 -4.66 -8.25
N SER A 75 13.59 -3.93 -8.96
CA SER A 75 13.52 -3.80 -10.42
C SER A 75 13.79 -5.14 -11.12
N GLN A 76 14.81 -5.87 -10.66
CA GLN A 76 15.11 -7.21 -11.16
C GLN A 76 13.97 -8.18 -10.89
N LEU A 77 13.37 -8.11 -9.70
CA LEU A 77 12.22 -8.96 -9.35
C LEU A 77 11.03 -8.71 -10.29
N ILE A 78 10.68 -7.45 -10.56
CA ILE A 78 9.63 -7.09 -11.53
C ILE A 78 9.93 -7.67 -12.92
N THR A 79 11.17 -7.55 -13.37
CA THR A 79 11.58 -8.11 -14.67
C THR A 79 11.44 -9.64 -14.69
N LEU A 80 11.84 -10.32 -13.63
CA LEU A 80 11.78 -11.78 -13.56
C LEU A 80 10.34 -12.30 -13.49
N GLU A 81 9.49 -11.67 -12.66
CA GLU A 81 8.11 -12.14 -12.44
C GLU A 81 7.15 -11.75 -13.55
N MET A 82 7.38 -10.62 -14.21
CA MET A 82 6.44 -10.02 -15.14
C MET A 82 6.95 -9.95 -16.58
N GLY A 83 8.27 -10.09 -16.81
CA GLY A 83 8.88 -9.93 -18.13
C GLY A 83 9.04 -8.47 -18.59
N LYS A 84 8.87 -7.50 -17.70
CA LYS A 84 9.07 -6.07 -18.00
C LYS A 84 10.54 -5.80 -18.30
N VAL A 85 10.84 -4.97 -19.30
CA VAL A 85 12.21 -4.53 -19.60
C VAL A 85 12.80 -3.85 -18.36
N ILE A 86 14.07 -4.14 -18.04
CA ILE A 86 14.70 -3.68 -16.80
C ILE A 86 14.71 -2.15 -16.64
N THR A 87 14.82 -1.41 -17.74
CA THR A 87 14.73 0.06 -17.72
C THR A 87 13.37 0.55 -17.26
N ASP A 88 12.31 -0.10 -17.73
CA ASP A 88 10.94 0.25 -17.34
C ASP A 88 10.61 -0.23 -15.92
N ALA A 89 11.19 -1.37 -15.50
CA ALA A 89 11.08 -1.85 -14.13
C ALA A 89 11.74 -0.89 -13.14
N ARG A 90 12.91 -0.35 -13.47
CA ARG A 90 13.59 0.70 -12.67
C ARG A 90 12.75 1.97 -12.58
N ALA A 91 12.18 2.41 -13.69
CA ALA A 91 11.26 3.56 -13.70
C ALA A 91 10.02 3.30 -12.85
N GLU A 92 9.47 2.09 -12.89
CA GLU A 92 8.33 1.71 -12.07
C GLU A 92 8.65 1.74 -10.58
N VAL A 93 9.78 1.20 -10.13
CA VAL A 93 10.16 1.23 -8.71
C VAL A 93 10.30 2.66 -8.22
N THR A 94 10.94 3.54 -8.99
CA THR A 94 11.02 4.97 -8.68
C THR A 94 9.62 5.58 -8.53
N TYR A 95 8.77 5.35 -9.52
CA TYR A 95 7.39 5.84 -9.52
C TYR A 95 6.56 5.29 -8.34
N ALA A 96 6.73 4.00 -8.03
CA ALA A 96 6.06 3.35 -6.91
C ALA A 96 6.47 3.95 -5.55
N ALA A 97 7.76 4.22 -5.37
CA ALA A 97 8.29 4.81 -4.15
C ALA A 97 7.76 6.24 -3.92
N GLU A 98 7.59 7.03 -5.00
CA GLU A 98 7.08 8.40 -4.93
C GLU A 98 5.67 8.49 -4.31
N PHE A 99 4.82 7.47 -4.43
CA PHE A 99 3.53 7.48 -3.72
C PHE A 99 3.73 7.49 -2.21
N PHE A 100 4.65 6.71 -1.68
CA PHE A 100 4.93 6.72 -0.24
C PHE A 100 5.55 8.05 0.20
N ARG A 101 6.47 8.62 -0.60
CA ARG A 101 7.03 9.94 -0.29
C ARG A 101 5.95 11.01 -0.26
N TRP A 102 5.12 11.10 -1.31
CA TRP A 102 4.04 12.08 -1.39
C TRP A 102 3.08 11.98 -0.22
N PHE A 103 2.56 10.78 0.04
CA PHE A 103 1.57 10.60 1.11
C PHE A 103 2.17 10.67 2.51
N SER A 104 3.49 10.49 2.68
CA SER A 104 4.17 10.80 3.94
C SER A 104 4.07 12.28 4.29
N GLU A 105 4.14 13.15 3.28
CA GLU A 105 4.00 14.59 3.43
C GLU A 105 2.53 15.01 3.58
N GLU A 106 1.62 14.34 2.85
CA GLU A 106 0.18 14.61 2.92
C GLU A 106 -0.46 14.14 4.24
N ALA A 107 0.10 13.16 4.92
CA ALA A 107 -0.43 12.65 6.19
C ALA A 107 -0.68 13.75 7.25
N VAL A 108 0.10 14.82 7.23
CA VAL A 108 -0.03 15.96 8.16
C VAL A 108 -0.86 17.11 7.59
N ARG A 109 -1.35 16.97 6.35
CA ARG A 109 -2.15 18.00 5.63
C ARG A 109 -3.60 17.58 5.44
N ILE A 110 -4.09 16.62 6.23
CA ILE A 110 -5.49 16.19 6.22
C ILE A 110 -6.32 17.25 6.94
N ASP A 111 -6.62 18.33 6.21
CA ASP A 111 -7.30 19.49 6.75
C ASP A 111 -8.82 19.30 6.79
N GLY A 112 -9.45 20.03 7.70
CA GLY A 112 -10.88 20.28 7.71
C GLY A 112 -11.23 21.63 7.07
N ASP A 113 -12.41 22.14 7.40
CA ASP A 113 -12.86 23.46 6.98
C ASP A 113 -13.62 24.14 8.12
N TYR A 114 -13.41 25.44 8.29
CA TYR A 114 -14.18 26.26 9.21
C TYR A 114 -14.55 27.57 8.54
N ARG A 115 -15.83 27.73 8.23
CA ARG A 115 -16.33 28.90 7.49
C ARG A 115 -17.74 29.29 7.86
N ARG A 116 -18.12 30.51 7.51
CA ARG A 116 -19.49 30.96 7.64
C ARG A 116 -20.38 30.31 6.58
N ALA A 117 -21.57 29.87 6.99
CA ALA A 117 -22.57 29.38 6.04
C ALA A 117 -22.97 30.49 5.07
N PRO A 118 -23.32 30.21 3.80
CA PRO A 118 -23.76 31.22 2.84
C PRO A 118 -24.96 32.06 3.31
N SER A 119 -25.84 31.48 4.13
CA SER A 119 -26.97 32.20 4.75
C SER A 119 -26.53 33.23 5.81
N GLY A 120 -25.30 33.20 6.27
CA GLY A 120 -24.76 34.06 7.32
C GLY A 120 -25.18 33.71 8.74
N ASN A 121 -26.10 32.79 8.94
CA ASN A 121 -26.68 32.48 10.24
C ASN A 121 -25.89 31.47 11.08
N ASN A 122 -25.09 30.63 10.43
CA ASN A 122 -24.38 29.52 11.07
C ASN A 122 -22.89 29.50 10.68
N TRP A 123 -22.09 28.82 11.52
CA TRP A 123 -20.73 28.40 11.20
C TRP A 123 -20.72 26.93 10.79
N LEU A 124 -19.95 26.60 9.76
CA LEU A 124 -19.72 25.25 9.28
C LEU A 124 -18.36 24.81 9.78
N LEU A 125 -18.31 23.68 10.46
CA LEU A 125 -17.09 22.98 10.82
C LEU A 125 -17.10 21.63 10.10
N VAL A 126 -16.07 21.37 9.28
CA VAL A 126 -15.89 20.11 8.58
C VAL A 126 -14.65 19.42 9.15
N SER A 127 -14.79 18.20 9.61
CA SER A 127 -13.69 17.36 10.05
C SER A 127 -13.62 16.09 9.21
N ARG A 128 -12.42 15.61 8.95
CA ARG A 128 -12.21 14.33 8.26
C ARG A 128 -12.05 13.22 9.29
N GLN A 129 -12.69 12.09 9.01
CA GLN A 129 -12.63 10.91 9.86
C GLN A 129 -12.27 9.68 9.02
N PRO A 130 -11.57 8.69 9.61
CA PRO A 130 -11.29 7.43 8.92
C PRO A 130 -12.57 6.72 8.52
N VAL A 131 -12.57 6.11 7.33
CA VAL A 131 -13.74 5.38 6.80
C VAL A 131 -13.80 3.93 7.28
N GLY A 132 -12.73 3.40 7.88
CA GLY A 132 -12.62 2.01 8.32
C GLY A 132 -11.63 1.20 7.49
N VAL A 133 -11.81 -0.12 7.49
CA VAL A 133 -10.95 -1.05 6.74
C VAL A 133 -11.26 -0.96 5.24
N ALA A 134 -10.24 -0.90 4.42
CA ALA A 134 -10.33 -0.81 2.97
C ALA A 134 -9.72 -2.05 2.30
N LEU A 135 -10.40 -2.58 1.29
CA LEU A 135 -9.85 -3.58 0.37
C LEU A 135 -9.17 -2.88 -0.80
N LEU A 136 -7.87 -3.14 -0.98
CA LEU A 136 -7.07 -2.55 -2.06
C LEU A 136 -6.88 -3.58 -3.18
N ALA A 137 -7.77 -3.60 -4.18
CA ALA A 137 -7.66 -4.45 -5.36
C ALA A 137 -6.83 -3.75 -6.45
N THR A 138 -5.81 -4.42 -6.98
CA THR A 138 -4.89 -3.88 -7.97
C THR A 138 -4.78 -4.76 -9.22
N PRO A 139 -4.60 -4.19 -10.42
CA PRO A 139 -4.18 -4.96 -11.59
C PRO A 139 -2.70 -5.36 -11.47
N TRP A 140 -2.28 -6.29 -12.32
CA TRP A 140 -0.95 -6.91 -12.29
C TRP A 140 0.11 -6.19 -13.15
N ASN A 141 -0.30 -5.27 -14.02
CA ASN A 141 0.58 -4.67 -15.06
C ASN A 141 1.62 -3.66 -14.52
N PHE A 142 1.47 -3.18 -13.29
CA PHE A 142 2.44 -2.38 -12.56
C PHE A 142 2.47 -2.88 -11.11
N PRO A 143 3.14 -4.02 -10.84
CA PRO A 143 2.99 -4.75 -9.59
C PRO A 143 3.42 -3.95 -8.35
N ALA A 144 4.44 -3.11 -8.45
CA ALA A 144 4.85 -2.22 -7.36
C ALA A 144 3.98 -0.96 -7.30
N ALA A 145 3.83 -0.24 -8.40
CA ALA A 145 3.18 1.06 -8.41
C ALA A 145 1.68 0.99 -8.12
N MET A 146 0.97 -0.06 -8.59
CA MET A 146 -0.46 -0.20 -8.29
C MET A 146 -0.73 -0.49 -6.82
N ALA A 147 0.16 -1.18 -6.14
CA ALA A 147 0.06 -1.41 -4.70
C ALA A 147 0.32 -0.11 -3.92
N THR A 148 1.46 0.54 -4.16
CA THR A 148 1.88 1.71 -3.37
C THR A 148 0.95 2.91 -3.54
N ARG A 149 0.39 3.12 -4.76
CA ARG A 149 -0.57 4.20 -5.03
C ARG A 149 -1.91 4.05 -4.30
N LYS A 150 -2.20 2.86 -3.80
CA LYS A 150 -3.40 2.58 -2.99
C LYS A 150 -3.09 2.51 -1.50
N ILE A 151 -1.96 1.92 -1.15
CA ILE A 151 -1.51 1.82 0.25
C ILE A 151 -1.19 3.20 0.82
N GLY A 152 -0.49 4.03 0.05
CA GLY A 152 -0.07 5.36 0.51
C GLY A 152 -1.22 6.26 0.96
N PRO A 153 -2.28 6.46 0.15
CA PRO A 153 -3.41 7.31 0.54
C PRO A 153 -4.37 6.66 1.55
N ALA A 154 -4.42 5.31 1.66
CA ALA A 154 -5.31 4.60 2.59
C ALA A 154 -4.81 4.64 4.02
#